data_a6c7630e046a3f5574a3fb53cc42adec
#
_entry.id   a6c7630e046a3f5574a3fb53cc42adec
#
_cell.length_a   1.000
_cell.length_b   1.000
_cell.length_c   1.000
_cell.angle_alpha   90.00
_cell.angle_beta   90.00
_cell.angle_gamma   90.00
#
_symmetry.space_group_name_H-M   'P 1'
#
loop_
_entity.id
_entity.type
_entity.pdbx_description
1 polymer ?
#
loop_
_entity_poly.entity_id
_entity_poly.type
_entity_poly.pdbx_seq_one_letter_code
_entity_poly.pdbx_strand_id
1 'polypeptide(L)'
;MTPAMLLPYRPVLGQPVLRRLLPGLATSALGDGLALVAVTWLALQLAPAGQRGTWTAFAVAAYTLPGAAGTLLLGRWLGARSGAQLAGWDATVRAAALGAIPVAHLAGVLDVGLYIALLAVSSLLHPWGSAGRFTLVAELLPQRHHLAANALLGVFGQAATIVGPPLAGLLIAWTGPVWVIAVDAASFAVLAVSYRVVVPDREAAAVSERDTAAVRDREAAAVRDGDTATVHDRDTNGRYRNAPAGAGPSRMSGFRIIGRDRSLLGLLALTFAFFFLFGPFYVAMPVHVTDDLHASAGTLAAYYTAFGVGSLLGGLLTGHLRGRPLRTTLAGIVVLFGAALMPLGLGAPVVLSLPAFALAGLVWAPYQPTATALFQRRAGTVDLPRVLAANGAVTVLAVPLGTMLGGPATAAFGARPTLLACAVAILALGLVAAVSAARPGAQNTERTGPAGPHDRPGPQTTGPHDQPEPHDRPGRVKAPDRVRPGAS
;
A
#
# COMPACT_ATOMS: atom_id res chain seq x y z
N MET A 1 -6.08 -22.74 -13.81
CA MET A 1 -5.94 -21.38 -14.43
C MET A 1 -5.97 -21.57 -15.94
N THR A 2 -6.91 -20.95 -16.64
CA THR A 2 -6.97 -20.98 -18.10
C THR A 2 -5.77 -20.26 -18.71
N PRO A 3 -5.20 -20.72 -19.85
CA PRO A 3 -4.02 -20.09 -20.47
C PRO A 3 -4.20 -18.59 -20.76
N ALA A 4 -5.42 -18.11 -20.90
CA ALA A 4 -5.74 -16.69 -21.07
C ALA A 4 -5.44 -15.83 -19.85
N MET A 5 -5.53 -16.36 -18.64
CA MET A 5 -5.21 -15.62 -17.39
C MET A 5 -3.72 -15.37 -17.20
N LEU A 6 -2.86 -16.17 -17.82
CA LEU A 6 -1.41 -16.03 -17.72
C LEU A 6 -0.80 -15.11 -18.78
N LEU A 7 -1.56 -14.72 -19.81
CA LEU A 7 -1.09 -13.86 -20.90
C LEU A 7 -0.47 -12.54 -20.44
N PRO A 8 -1.05 -11.78 -19.48
CA PRO A 8 -0.47 -10.52 -19.01
C PRO A 8 0.86 -10.71 -18.24
N TYR A 9 1.09 -11.89 -17.67
CA TYR A 9 2.27 -12.21 -16.86
C TYR A 9 3.41 -12.82 -17.67
N ARG A 10 3.18 -13.25 -18.92
CA ARG A 10 4.22 -13.81 -19.79
C ARG A 10 5.46 -12.93 -19.92
N PRO A 11 5.37 -11.60 -20.12
CA PRO A 11 6.54 -10.75 -20.22
C PRO A 11 7.34 -10.67 -18.90
N VAL A 12 6.67 -10.74 -17.75
CA VAL A 12 7.31 -10.75 -16.42
C VAL A 12 8.05 -12.06 -16.20
N LEU A 13 7.42 -13.20 -16.51
CA LEU A 13 8.00 -14.54 -16.41
C LEU A 13 9.07 -14.81 -17.48
N GLY A 14 9.00 -14.11 -18.60
CA GLY A 14 9.99 -14.17 -19.68
C GLY A 14 11.28 -13.41 -19.38
N GLN A 15 11.26 -12.47 -18.41
CA GLN A 15 12.47 -11.72 -18.03
C GLN A 15 13.37 -12.60 -17.15
N PRO A 16 14.63 -12.92 -17.59
CA PRO A 16 15.46 -13.94 -16.94
C PRO A 16 15.77 -13.64 -15.47
N VAL A 17 16.06 -12.37 -15.15
CA VAL A 17 16.38 -11.92 -13.79
C VAL A 17 15.17 -12.08 -12.88
N LEU A 18 14.00 -11.58 -13.28
CA LEU A 18 12.78 -11.70 -12.49
C LEU A 18 12.36 -13.16 -12.31
N ARG A 19 12.42 -13.97 -13.37
CA ARG A 19 12.10 -15.41 -13.30
C ARG A 19 12.93 -16.15 -12.24
N ARG A 20 14.20 -15.78 -12.08
CA ARG A 20 15.10 -16.38 -11.08
C ARG A 20 14.87 -15.83 -9.67
N LEU A 21 14.43 -14.56 -9.54
CA LEU A 21 14.14 -13.92 -8.26
C LEU A 21 12.75 -14.28 -7.70
N LEU A 22 11.76 -14.56 -8.55
CA LEU A 22 10.39 -14.82 -8.14
C LEU A 22 10.25 -15.93 -7.08
N PRO A 23 10.93 -17.09 -7.17
CA PRO A 23 10.87 -18.12 -6.12
C PRO A 23 11.36 -17.59 -4.76
N GLY A 24 12.49 -16.87 -4.74
CA GLY A 24 13.00 -16.25 -3.51
C GLY A 24 12.05 -15.20 -2.93
N LEU A 25 11.41 -14.39 -3.78
CA LEU A 25 10.41 -13.43 -3.36
C LEU A 25 9.14 -14.10 -2.81
N ALA A 26 8.69 -15.19 -3.43
CA ALA A 26 7.54 -15.94 -2.94
C ALA A 26 7.82 -16.64 -1.60
N THR A 27 9.00 -17.25 -1.44
CA THR A 27 9.41 -17.90 -0.18
C THR A 27 9.61 -16.89 0.94
N SER A 28 10.21 -15.72 0.67
CA SER A 28 10.37 -14.67 1.69
C SER A 28 9.02 -14.02 2.07
N ALA A 29 8.10 -13.87 1.12
CA ALA A 29 6.76 -13.42 1.45
C ALA A 29 6.04 -14.43 2.37
N LEU A 30 6.17 -15.74 2.10
CA LEU A 30 5.62 -16.77 2.98
C LEU A 30 6.27 -16.73 4.37
N GLY A 31 7.59 -16.51 4.46
CA GLY A 31 8.30 -16.27 5.71
C GLY A 31 7.70 -15.12 6.53
N ASP A 32 7.46 -13.96 5.88
CA ASP A 32 6.76 -12.82 6.49
C ASP A 32 5.37 -13.22 7.02
N GLY A 33 4.64 -14.08 6.29
CA GLY A 33 3.35 -14.62 6.73
C GLY A 33 3.45 -15.51 7.96
N LEU A 34 4.51 -16.33 8.05
CA LEU A 34 4.82 -17.13 9.24
C LEU A 34 5.16 -16.25 10.44
N ALA A 35 5.93 -15.19 10.22
CA ALA A 35 6.37 -14.25 11.25
C ALA A 35 5.20 -13.54 11.96
N LEU A 36 4.07 -13.32 11.29
CA LEU A 36 2.87 -12.73 11.88
C LEU A 36 2.45 -13.40 13.20
N VAL A 37 2.53 -14.74 13.26
CA VAL A 37 2.19 -15.52 14.45
C VAL A 37 3.42 -15.77 15.32
N ALA A 38 4.55 -16.17 14.70
CA ALA A 38 5.73 -16.62 15.43
C ALA A 38 6.36 -15.48 16.26
N VAL A 39 6.41 -14.26 15.72
CA VAL A 39 6.99 -13.10 16.43
C VAL A 39 6.20 -12.77 17.69
N THR A 40 4.89 -12.67 17.57
CA THR A 40 4.04 -12.36 18.73
C THR A 40 4.02 -13.50 19.74
N TRP A 41 4.01 -14.74 19.27
CA TRP A 41 3.98 -15.92 20.14
C TRP A 41 5.28 -16.12 20.92
N LEU A 42 6.44 -15.91 20.29
CA LEU A 42 7.72 -15.96 21.00
C LEU A 42 7.86 -14.83 22.03
N ALA A 43 7.38 -13.63 21.71
CA ALA A 43 7.35 -12.52 22.66
C ALA A 43 6.54 -12.87 23.91
N LEU A 44 5.38 -13.52 23.77
CA LEU A 44 4.56 -13.99 24.88
C LEU A 44 5.27 -15.04 25.75
N GLN A 45 6.06 -15.93 25.14
CA GLN A 45 6.80 -16.97 25.86
C GLN A 45 8.00 -16.40 26.64
N LEU A 46 8.69 -15.39 26.07
CA LEU A 46 9.86 -14.78 26.69
C LEU A 46 9.48 -13.69 27.72
N ALA A 47 8.25 -13.16 27.64
CA ALA A 47 7.82 -12.06 28.49
C ALA A 47 7.65 -12.50 29.95
N PRO A 48 8.10 -11.67 30.93
CA PRO A 48 7.83 -11.88 32.34
C PRO A 48 6.32 -11.95 32.65
N ALA A 49 5.96 -12.71 33.67
CA ALA A 49 4.58 -12.80 34.14
C ALA A 49 4.01 -11.41 34.46
N GLY A 50 2.79 -11.12 34.04
CA GLY A 50 2.13 -9.82 34.19
C GLY A 50 2.57 -8.71 33.22
N GLN A 51 3.58 -8.95 32.37
CA GLN A 51 4.06 -7.95 31.39
C GLN A 51 3.92 -8.41 29.92
N ARG A 52 3.20 -9.48 29.67
CA ARG A 52 3.04 -10.09 28.33
C ARG A 52 2.57 -9.08 27.28
N GLY A 53 1.55 -8.28 27.58
CA GLY A 53 1.04 -7.26 26.67
C GLY A 53 2.08 -6.22 26.31
N THR A 54 2.83 -5.73 27.28
CA THR A 54 3.88 -4.70 27.09
C THR A 54 5.01 -5.23 26.19
N TRP A 55 5.54 -6.41 26.49
CA TRP A 55 6.63 -7.00 25.72
C TRP A 55 6.21 -7.42 24.32
N THR A 56 4.98 -7.92 24.16
CA THR A 56 4.41 -8.20 22.83
C THR A 56 4.28 -6.91 22.02
N ALA A 57 3.85 -5.81 22.64
CA ALA A 57 3.79 -4.52 21.96
C ALA A 57 5.18 -4.04 21.51
N PHE A 58 6.20 -4.15 22.38
CA PHE A 58 7.57 -3.83 22.02
C PHE A 58 8.11 -4.71 20.89
N ALA A 59 7.80 -6.00 20.87
CA ALA A 59 8.22 -6.91 19.80
C ALA A 59 7.58 -6.52 18.46
N VAL A 60 6.27 -6.26 18.42
CA VAL A 60 5.59 -5.80 17.20
C VAL A 60 6.07 -4.42 16.78
N ALA A 61 6.28 -3.50 17.71
CA ALA A 61 6.83 -2.17 17.44
C ALA A 61 8.26 -2.26 16.89
N ALA A 62 9.11 -3.08 17.46
CA ALA A 62 10.49 -3.31 17.02
C ALA A 62 10.54 -3.95 15.62
N TYR A 63 9.57 -4.79 15.28
CA TYR A 63 9.48 -5.40 13.95
C TYR A 63 8.97 -4.43 12.87
N THR A 64 8.43 -3.25 13.25
CA THR A 64 7.78 -2.33 12.30
C THR A 64 8.34 -0.90 12.32
N LEU A 65 8.58 -0.31 13.48
CA LEU A 65 8.94 1.12 13.62
C LEU A 65 10.38 1.48 13.20
N PRO A 66 11.42 0.66 13.47
CA PRO A 66 12.78 1.04 13.10
C PRO A 66 12.97 1.27 11.61
N GLY A 67 12.16 0.62 10.77
CA GLY A 67 12.13 0.87 9.33
C GLY A 67 11.76 2.32 8.99
N ALA A 68 10.82 2.93 9.70
CA ALA A 68 10.49 4.35 9.51
C ALA A 68 11.67 5.25 9.87
N ALA A 69 12.35 4.98 11.00
CA ALA A 69 13.56 5.68 11.38
C ALA A 69 14.69 5.46 10.36
N GLY A 70 14.88 4.22 9.88
CA GLY A 70 15.85 3.88 8.83
C GLY A 70 15.61 4.66 7.53
N THR A 71 14.37 4.92 7.18
CA THR A 71 14.04 5.74 6.00
C THR A 71 14.54 7.18 6.14
N LEU A 72 14.43 7.76 7.33
CA LEU A 72 14.86 9.14 7.60
C LEU A 72 16.37 9.24 7.76
N LEU A 73 16.97 8.35 8.54
CA LEU A 73 18.38 8.41 8.92
C LEU A 73 19.31 7.97 7.78
N LEU A 74 18.93 6.93 7.03
CA LEU A 74 19.76 6.32 6.00
C LEU A 74 19.47 6.87 4.60
N GLY A 75 18.48 7.76 4.44
CA GLY A 75 18.00 8.23 3.14
C GLY A 75 19.09 8.83 2.26
N ARG A 76 20.00 9.62 2.83
CA ARG A 76 21.12 10.23 2.08
C ARG A 76 22.18 9.22 1.59
N TRP A 77 22.31 8.08 2.30
CA TRP A 77 23.31 7.05 1.97
C TRP A 77 22.76 6.00 1.02
N LEU A 78 21.47 5.70 1.14
CA LEU A 78 20.80 4.65 0.40
C LEU A 78 20.13 5.15 -0.88
N GLY A 79 19.79 6.45 -0.96
CA GLY A 79 19.03 7.01 -2.07
C GLY A 79 19.72 6.96 -3.45
N ALA A 80 21.05 6.78 -3.47
CA ALA A 80 21.83 6.65 -4.71
C ALA A 80 22.10 5.17 -5.11
N ARG A 81 21.52 4.19 -4.40
CA ARG A 81 21.75 2.78 -4.63
C ARG A 81 20.72 2.17 -5.58
N SER A 82 21.10 1.14 -6.34
CA SER A 82 20.17 0.43 -7.24
C SER A 82 19.10 -0.31 -6.48
N GLY A 83 17.94 -0.56 -7.14
CA GLY A 83 16.84 -1.31 -6.55
C GLY A 83 17.26 -2.68 -6.04
N ALA A 84 18.12 -3.38 -6.79
CA ALA A 84 18.65 -4.68 -6.41
C ALA A 84 19.55 -4.65 -5.17
N GLN A 85 20.42 -3.62 -5.05
CA GLN A 85 21.29 -3.46 -3.87
C GLN A 85 20.46 -3.23 -2.61
N LEU A 86 19.46 -2.33 -2.68
CA LEU A 86 18.59 -2.02 -1.54
C LEU A 86 17.81 -3.25 -1.08
N ALA A 87 17.23 -4.00 -2.01
CA ALA A 87 16.48 -5.22 -1.70
C ALA A 87 17.40 -6.35 -1.19
N GLY A 88 18.61 -6.47 -1.75
CA GLY A 88 19.59 -7.45 -1.31
C GLY A 88 20.15 -7.17 0.10
N TRP A 89 20.39 -5.90 0.44
CA TRP A 89 20.83 -5.52 1.79
C TRP A 89 19.76 -5.73 2.83
N ASP A 90 18.48 -5.36 2.54
CA ASP A 90 17.35 -5.65 3.40
C ASP A 90 17.26 -7.16 3.68
N ALA A 91 17.26 -7.98 2.65
CA ALA A 91 17.20 -9.43 2.80
C ALA A 91 18.38 -9.98 3.61
N THR A 92 19.60 -9.43 3.44
CA THR A 92 20.78 -9.85 4.20
C THR A 92 20.70 -9.49 5.68
N VAL A 93 20.28 -8.25 6.00
CA VAL A 93 20.13 -7.79 7.38
C VAL A 93 19.02 -8.58 8.08
N ARG A 94 17.89 -8.83 7.42
CA ARG A 94 16.81 -9.66 7.96
C ARG A 94 17.25 -11.09 8.19
N ALA A 95 17.92 -11.71 7.24
CA ALA A 95 18.46 -13.07 7.39
C ALA A 95 19.40 -13.17 8.59
N ALA A 96 20.32 -12.22 8.72
CA ALA A 96 21.30 -12.22 9.82
C ALA A 96 20.65 -11.98 11.18
N ALA A 97 19.79 -10.94 11.29
CA ALA A 97 19.17 -10.58 12.56
C ALA A 97 18.14 -11.62 13.03
N LEU A 98 17.28 -12.11 12.15
CA LEU A 98 16.32 -13.16 12.49
C LEU A 98 17.03 -14.50 12.71
N GLY A 99 18.10 -14.81 11.96
CA GLY A 99 18.90 -16.00 12.15
C GLY A 99 19.72 -16.01 13.44
N ALA A 100 20.03 -14.84 14.00
CA ALA A 100 20.67 -14.73 15.31
C ALA A 100 19.74 -15.16 16.46
N ILE A 101 18.40 -15.12 16.28
CA ILE A 101 17.43 -15.52 17.32
C ILE A 101 17.57 -17.02 17.66
N PRO A 102 17.51 -17.97 16.71
CA PRO A 102 17.70 -19.39 17.04
C PRO A 102 19.12 -19.69 17.53
N VAL A 103 20.13 -18.96 17.07
CA VAL A 103 21.51 -19.10 17.58
C VAL A 103 21.60 -18.66 19.05
N ALA A 104 21.02 -17.51 19.41
CA ALA A 104 20.96 -17.04 20.80
C ALA A 104 20.14 -18.00 21.70
N HIS A 105 19.08 -18.59 21.16
CA HIS A 105 18.29 -19.59 21.86
C HIS A 105 19.11 -20.86 22.18
N LEU A 106 19.83 -21.39 21.19
CA LEU A 106 20.70 -22.55 21.38
C LEU A 106 21.86 -22.28 22.36
N ALA A 107 22.37 -21.04 22.36
CA ALA A 107 23.39 -20.60 23.29
C ALA A 107 22.85 -20.34 24.71
N GLY A 108 21.53 -20.39 24.93
CA GLY A 108 20.90 -20.13 26.22
C GLY A 108 20.92 -18.66 26.66
N VAL A 109 21.20 -17.72 25.74
CA VAL A 109 21.33 -16.28 26.05
C VAL A 109 20.14 -15.47 25.51
N LEU A 110 19.13 -16.11 24.93
CA LEU A 110 17.97 -15.42 24.37
C LEU A 110 17.05 -14.95 25.50
N ASP A 111 17.07 -13.67 25.79
CA ASP A 111 16.07 -12.99 26.61
C ASP A 111 15.15 -12.10 25.76
N VAL A 112 14.12 -11.53 26.39
CA VAL A 112 13.15 -10.68 25.70
C VAL A 112 13.77 -9.39 25.18
N GLY A 113 14.79 -8.84 25.85
CA GLY A 113 15.49 -7.61 25.44
C GLY A 113 16.31 -7.84 24.18
N LEU A 114 17.15 -8.90 24.15
CA LEU A 114 17.92 -9.30 22.97
C LEU A 114 16.99 -9.63 21.79
N TYR A 115 15.89 -10.32 22.06
CA TYR A 115 14.89 -10.65 21.06
C TYR A 115 14.35 -9.38 20.37
N ILE A 116 13.91 -8.38 21.15
CA ILE A 116 13.41 -7.10 20.65
C ILE A 116 14.49 -6.33 19.87
N ALA A 117 15.73 -6.33 20.37
CA ALA A 117 16.85 -5.70 19.67
C ALA A 117 17.09 -6.32 18.28
N LEU A 118 17.07 -7.66 18.18
CA LEU A 118 17.22 -8.37 16.91
C LEU A 118 16.05 -8.10 15.95
N LEU A 119 14.82 -8.04 16.45
CA LEU A 119 13.66 -7.63 15.64
C LEU A 119 13.81 -6.19 15.13
N ALA A 120 14.28 -5.27 15.98
CA ALA A 120 14.51 -3.90 15.56
C ALA A 120 15.56 -3.78 14.44
N VAL A 121 16.66 -4.52 14.56
CA VAL A 121 17.69 -4.59 13.52
C VAL A 121 17.11 -5.17 12.23
N SER A 122 16.31 -6.25 12.30
CA SER A 122 15.71 -6.90 11.14
C SER A 122 14.81 -5.98 10.32
N SER A 123 14.14 -5.02 10.97
CA SER A 123 13.18 -4.13 10.30
C SER A 123 13.80 -2.85 9.74
N LEU A 124 15.06 -2.52 10.10
CA LEU A 124 15.69 -1.23 9.84
C LEU A 124 15.73 -0.84 8.36
N LEU A 125 16.01 -1.80 7.48
CA LEU A 125 16.10 -1.58 6.03
C LEU A 125 14.81 -1.96 5.28
N HIS A 126 13.78 -2.47 5.95
CA HIS A 126 12.58 -3.01 5.29
C HIS A 126 11.88 -2.04 4.31
N PRO A 127 11.68 -0.74 4.59
CA PRO A 127 11.12 0.19 3.62
C PRO A 127 12.01 0.40 2.39
N TRP A 128 13.33 0.36 2.57
CA TRP A 128 14.30 0.46 1.48
C TRP A 128 14.31 -0.79 0.62
N GLY A 129 14.24 -1.97 1.24
CA GLY A 129 14.12 -3.24 0.52
C GLY A 129 12.82 -3.33 -0.26
N SER A 130 11.71 -2.88 0.32
CA SER A 130 10.42 -2.80 -0.36
C SER A 130 10.46 -1.84 -1.57
N ALA A 131 10.98 -0.62 -1.37
CA ALA A 131 11.19 0.34 -2.46
C ALA A 131 12.12 -0.24 -3.53
N GLY A 132 13.20 -0.91 -3.13
CA GLY A 132 14.16 -1.56 -4.02
C GLY A 132 13.50 -2.61 -4.93
N ARG A 133 12.58 -3.40 -4.41
CA ARG A 133 11.83 -4.38 -5.23
C ARG A 133 11.00 -3.71 -6.33
N PHE A 134 10.30 -2.62 -6.01
CA PHE A 134 9.53 -1.87 -7.01
C PHE A 134 10.42 -1.15 -8.02
N THR A 135 11.55 -0.60 -7.57
CA THR A 135 12.55 0.04 -8.43
C THR A 135 13.15 -0.98 -9.41
N LEU A 136 13.53 -2.15 -8.91
CA LEU A 136 14.06 -3.24 -9.76
C LEU A 136 13.06 -3.67 -10.85
N VAL A 137 11.77 -3.75 -10.53
CA VAL A 137 10.72 -4.02 -11.53
C VAL A 137 10.69 -2.93 -12.59
N ALA A 138 10.84 -1.66 -12.19
CA ALA A 138 10.84 -0.53 -13.11
C ALA A 138 12.11 -0.49 -13.98
N GLU A 139 13.25 -0.92 -13.45
CA GLU A 139 14.53 -1.01 -14.18
C GLU A 139 14.53 -2.15 -15.22
N LEU A 140 13.88 -3.28 -14.91
CA LEU A 140 13.94 -4.48 -15.73
C LEU A 140 12.83 -4.62 -16.77
N LEU A 141 11.72 -3.91 -16.61
CA LEU A 141 10.54 -4.05 -17.46
C LEU A 141 10.10 -2.72 -18.08
N PRO A 142 9.61 -2.72 -19.33
CA PRO A 142 8.92 -1.57 -19.91
C PRO A 142 7.69 -1.19 -19.08
N GLN A 143 7.36 0.11 -19.02
CA GLN A 143 6.30 0.67 -18.19
C GLN A 143 4.94 -0.04 -18.35
N ARG A 144 4.60 -0.50 -19.57
CA ARG A 144 3.36 -1.26 -19.84
C ARG A 144 3.23 -2.57 -19.05
N HIS A 145 4.34 -3.13 -18.54
CA HIS A 145 4.37 -4.39 -17.78
C HIS A 145 4.51 -4.21 -16.26
N HIS A 146 4.74 -2.99 -15.78
CA HIS A 146 4.88 -2.71 -14.34
C HIS A 146 3.64 -3.12 -13.55
N LEU A 147 2.43 -2.87 -14.10
CA LEU A 147 1.19 -3.24 -13.42
C LEU A 147 1.10 -4.76 -13.20
N ALA A 148 1.44 -5.57 -14.21
CA ALA A 148 1.42 -7.02 -14.10
C ALA A 148 2.47 -7.54 -13.10
N ALA A 149 3.68 -6.98 -13.11
CA ALA A 149 4.73 -7.38 -12.17
C ALA A 149 4.36 -7.02 -10.72
N ASN A 150 3.86 -5.80 -10.48
CA ASN A 150 3.44 -5.38 -9.16
C ASN A 150 2.22 -6.16 -8.65
N ALA A 151 1.29 -6.53 -9.55
CA ALA A 151 0.18 -7.41 -9.21
C ALA A 151 0.66 -8.80 -8.78
N LEU A 152 1.68 -9.36 -9.45
CA LEU A 152 2.27 -10.65 -9.08
C LEU A 152 2.92 -10.60 -7.70
N LEU A 153 3.68 -9.53 -7.39
CA LEU A 153 4.24 -9.31 -6.05
C LEU A 153 3.15 -9.19 -4.99
N GLY A 154 2.05 -8.48 -5.32
CA GLY A 154 0.88 -8.37 -4.45
C GLY A 154 0.20 -9.72 -4.18
N VAL A 155 0.13 -10.60 -5.19
CA VAL A 155 -0.39 -11.98 -5.03
C VAL A 155 0.45 -12.78 -4.04
N PHE A 156 1.78 -12.68 -4.09
CA PHE A 156 2.64 -13.36 -3.13
C PHE A 156 2.38 -12.90 -1.69
N GLY A 157 2.29 -11.57 -1.46
CA GLY A 157 1.97 -11.02 -0.15
C GLY A 157 0.60 -11.48 0.36
N GLN A 158 -0.40 -11.46 -0.52
CA GLN A 158 -1.76 -11.87 -0.14
C GLN A 158 -1.84 -13.38 0.14
N ALA A 159 -1.19 -14.21 -0.67
CA ALA A 159 -1.10 -15.65 -0.44
C ALA A 159 -0.39 -15.95 0.89
N ALA A 160 0.68 -15.23 1.19
CA ALA A 160 1.41 -15.36 2.45
C ALA A 160 0.56 -15.01 3.68
N THR A 161 -0.25 -13.96 3.59
CA THR A 161 -1.17 -13.57 4.68
C THR A 161 -2.24 -14.63 4.94
N ILE A 162 -2.64 -15.40 3.93
CA ILE A 162 -3.65 -16.47 4.06
C ILE A 162 -3.02 -17.78 4.51
N VAL A 163 -1.91 -18.17 3.88
CA VAL A 163 -1.28 -19.49 4.09
C VAL A 163 -0.28 -19.46 5.26
N GLY A 164 0.37 -18.32 5.47
CA GLY A 164 1.39 -18.15 6.51
C GLY A 164 0.90 -18.50 7.91
N PRO A 165 -0.18 -17.90 8.42
CA PRO A 165 -0.67 -18.15 9.79
C PRO A 165 -1.00 -19.62 10.07
N PRO A 166 -1.79 -20.37 9.25
CA PRO A 166 -2.05 -21.77 9.52
C PRO A 166 -0.78 -22.61 9.52
N LEU A 167 0.13 -22.34 8.59
CA LEU A 167 1.40 -23.04 8.53
C LEU A 167 2.28 -22.70 9.74
N ALA A 168 2.30 -21.44 10.19
CA ALA A 168 3.01 -21.03 11.40
C ALA A 168 2.44 -21.74 12.64
N GLY A 169 1.11 -21.79 12.80
CA GLY A 169 0.46 -22.49 13.92
C GLY A 169 0.83 -23.95 13.97
N LEU A 170 0.83 -24.64 12.82
CA LEU A 170 1.23 -26.03 12.70
C LEU A 170 2.71 -26.24 13.05
N LEU A 171 3.60 -25.43 12.48
CA LEU A 171 5.04 -25.51 12.73
C LEU A 171 5.37 -25.19 14.20
N ILE A 172 4.73 -24.17 14.79
CA ILE A 172 4.91 -23.82 16.21
C ILE A 172 4.54 -25.00 17.11
N ALA A 173 3.45 -25.72 16.79
CA ALA A 173 3.01 -26.88 17.56
C ALA A 173 4.02 -28.03 17.55
N TRP A 174 4.80 -28.18 16.46
CA TRP A 174 5.78 -29.25 16.31
C TRP A 174 7.17 -28.87 16.78
N THR A 175 7.62 -27.65 16.47
CA THR A 175 9.02 -27.25 16.64
C THR A 175 9.21 -26.06 17.58
N GLY A 176 8.14 -25.34 17.90
CA GLY A 176 8.18 -24.09 18.65
C GLY A 176 8.43 -22.85 17.77
N PRO A 177 8.15 -21.64 18.30
CA PRO A 177 8.16 -20.40 17.54
C PRO A 177 9.57 -19.97 17.08
N VAL A 178 10.62 -20.33 17.83
CA VAL A 178 12.02 -20.01 17.47
C VAL A 178 12.40 -20.61 16.12
N TRP A 179 11.99 -21.86 15.88
CA TRP A 179 12.32 -22.55 14.62
C TRP A 179 11.50 -22.03 13.43
N VAL A 180 10.29 -21.54 13.70
CA VAL A 180 9.52 -20.86 12.65
C VAL A 180 10.20 -19.56 12.22
N ILE A 181 10.77 -18.81 13.18
CA ILE A 181 11.60 -17.63 12.86
C ILE A 181 12.89 -18.04 12.12
N ALA A 182 13.47 -19.20 12.44
CA ALA A 182 14.60 -19.74 11.71
C ALA A 182 14.27 -20.03 10.22
N VAL A 183 13.08 -20.58 9.96
CA VAL A 183 12.58 -20.79 8.59
C VAL A 183 12.39 -19.45 7.85
N ASP A 184 11.86 -18.45 8.52
CA ASP A 184 11.74 -17.10 7.96
C ASP A 184 13.12 -16.50 7.66
N ALA A 185 14.07 -16.58 8.59
CA ALA A 185 15.44 -16.15 8.38
C ALA A 185 16.11 -16.86 7.17
N ALA A 186 15.90 -18.16 7.04
CA ALA A 186 16.40 -18.95 5.91
C ALA A 186 15.76 -18.50 4.59
N SER A 187 14.48 -18.14 4.57
CA SER A 187 13.80 -17.61 3.38
C SER A 187 14.43 -16.29 2.91
N PHE A 188 14.80 -15.41 3.84
CA PHE A 188 15.53 -14.17 3.53
C PHE A 188 16.97 -14.44 3.12
N ALA A 189 17.64 -15.46 3.68
CA ALA A 189 18.98 -15.85 3.23
C ALA A 189 18.97 -16.32 1.78
N VAL A 190 17.99 -17.15 1.39
CA VAL A 190 17.78 -17.57 0.00
C VAL A 190 17.53 -16.36 -0.90
N LEU A 191 16.70 -15.41 -0.47
CA LEU A 191 16.44 -14.19 -1.22
C LEU A 191 17.70 -13.33 -1.36
N ALA A 192 18.47 -13.14 -0.29
CA ALA A 192 19.73 -12.38 -0.31
C ALA A 192 20.76 -12.98 -1.28
N VAL A 193 20.91 -14.30 -1.25
CA VAL A 193 21.78 -15.03 -2.21
C VAL A 193 21.26 -14.86 -3.63
N SER A 194 19.93 -14.96 -3.83
CA SER A 194 19.30 -14.77 -5.15
C SER A 194 19.63 -13.39 -5.72
N TYR A 195 19.57 -12.32 -4.94
CA TYR A 195 19.95 -10.97 -5.39
C TYR A 195 21.44 -10.89 -5.78
N ARG A 196 22.33 -11.48 -4.99
CA ARG A 196 23.79 -11.47 -5.26
C ARG A 196 24.19 -12.27 -6.50
N VAL A 197 23.49 -13.38 -6.76
CA VAL A 197 23.82 -14.28 -7.88
C VAL A 197 23.14 -13.83 -9.17
N VAL A 198 21.91 -13.33 -9.09
CA VAL A 198 21.06 -13.08 -10.26
C VAL A 198 21.20 -11.66 -10.78
N VAL A 199 21.55 -10.69 -9.92
CA VAL A 199 21.75 -9.29 -10.29
C VAL A 199 23.21 -8.88 -9.99
N PRO A 200 24.16 -9.15 -10.91
CA PRO A 200 25.52 -8.69 -10.76
C PRO A 200 25.58 -7.16 -10.65
N ASP A 201 26.36 -6.63 -9.74
CA ASP A 201 26.54 -5.18 -9.51
C ASP A 201 26.90 -4.39 -10.78
N ARG A 202 27.52 -5.06 -11.77
CA ARG A 202 27.91 -4.46 -13.06
C ARG A 202 26.72 -4.16 -13.99
N GLU A 203 25.67 -4.96 -13.98
CA GLU A 203 24.45 -4.67 -14.76
C GLU A 203 23.65 -3.51 -14.15
N ALA A 204 23.60 -3.43 -12.82
CA ALA A 204 22.98 -2.34 -12.11
C ALA A 204 23.72 -1.00 -12.35
N ALA A 205 25.05 -1.00 -12.36
CA ALA A 205 25.86 0.17 -12.68
C ALA A 205 25.70 0.60 -14.15
N ALA A 206 25.67 -0.34 -15.09
CA ALA A 206 25.52 -0.06 -16.52
C ALA A 206 24.13 0.50 -16.89
N VAL A 207 23.08 0.09 -16.19
CA VAL A 207 21.73 0.66 -16.35
C VAL A 207 21.69 2.09 -15.80
N SER A 208 22.28 2.33 -14.63
CA SER A 208 22.38 3.66 -14.02
C SER A 208 23.22 4.63 -14.86
N GLU A 209 24.33 4.17 -15.47
CA GLU A 209 25.14 4.99 -16.36
C GLU A 209 24.42 5.30 -17.69
N ARG A 210 23.65 4.35 -18.25
CA ARG A 210 22.85 4.58 -19.46
C ARG A 210 21.72 5.58 -19.22
N ASP A 211 21.03 5.49 -18.07
CA ASP A 211 19.99 6.47 -17.72
C ASP A 211 20.57 7.85 -17.45
N THR A 212 21.73 7.93 -16.79
CA THR A 212 22.43 9.19 -16.56
C THR A 212 22.97 9.77 -17.87
N ALA A 213 23.45 8.96 -18.79
CA ALA A 213 23.87 9.37 -20.14
C ALA A 213 22.65 9.82 -20.97
N ALA A 214 21.53 9.07 -20.94
CA ALA A 214 20.30 9.44 -21.63
C ALA A 214 19.66 10.74 -21.11
N VAL A 215 19.76 11.00 -19.80
CA VAL A 215 19.33 12.28 -19.20
C VAL A 215 20.26 13.41 -19.64
N ARG A 216 21.59 13.21 -19.62
CA ARG A 216 22.56 14.19 -20.11
C ARG A 216 22.40 14.47 -21.61
N ASP A 217 22.14 13.45 -22.42
CA ASP A 217 21.90 13.61 -23.86
C ASP A 217 20.59 14.35 -24.15
N ARG A 218 19.53 14.11 -23.33
CA ARG A 218 18.27 14.88 -23.40
C ARG A 218 18.45 16.33 -22.94
N GLU A 219 19.23 16.56 -21.88
CA GLU A 219 19.57 17.92 -21.43
C GLU A 219 20.46 18.66 -22.48
N ALA A 220 21.41 17.94 -23.07
CA ALA A 220 22.27 18.48 -24.14
C ALA A 220 21.48 18.71 -25.45
N ALA A 221 20.51 17.86 -25.78
CA ALA A 221 19.58 18.05 -26.89
C ALA A 221 18.64 19.23 -26.62
N ALA A 222 18.08 19.33 -25.41
CA ALA A 222 17.23 20.46 -25.00
C ALA A 222 17.98 21.81 -25.01
N VAL A 223 19.27 21.79 -24.71
CA VAL A 223 20.16 23.00 -24.82
C VAL A 223 20.50 23.33 -26.29
N ARG A 224 20.60 22.31 -27.18
CA ARG A 224 20.80 22.51 -28.60
C ARG A 224 19.53 22.94 -29.35
N ASP A 225 18.37 22.40 -28.98
CA ASP A 225 17.05 22.78 -29.52
C ASP A 225 16.49 24.08 -28.89
N GLY A 226 17.12 24.58 -27.82
CA GLY A 226 16.77 25.84 -27.17
C GLY A 226 16.86 27.10 -28.05
N ASP A 227 17.36 26.99 -29.28
CA ASP A 227 17.39 28.10 -30.25
C ASP A 227 16.21 28.08 -31.24
N THR A 228 15.32 27.09 -31.25
CA THR A 228 14.25 27.00 -32.26
C THR A 228 12.85 26.58 -31.83
N ALA A 229 12.57 26.36 -30.52
CA ALA A 229 11.18 26.04 -30.10
C ALA A 229 10.82 26.66 -28.76
N THR A 230 10.58 27.96 -28.75
CA THR A 230 9.86 28.62 -27.66
C THR A 230 8.38 28.26 -27.73
N VAL A 231 7.96 27.25 -26.99
CA VAL A 231 6.56 27.13 -26.60
C VAL A 231 6.30 28.21 -25.56
N HIS A 232 5.65 29.27 -26.01
CA HIS A 232 5.25 30.41 -25.20
C HIS A 232 4.09 29.99 -24.28
N ASP A 233 4.41 29.70 -23.04
CA ASP A 233 3.44 29.83 -21.95
C ASP A 233 3.74 31.15 -21.23
N ARG A 234 3.06 32.22 -21.66
CA ARG A 234 3.12 33.55 -21.05
C ARG A 234 2.02 33.66 -20.03
N ASP A 235 2.39 33.91 -18.76
CA ASP A 235 1.42 34.45 -17.81
C ASP A 235 1.03 35.91 -18.19
N THR A 236 -0.10 36.37 -17.66
CA THR A 236 -0.68 37.69 -17.94
C THR A 236 0.22 38.88 -17.59
N ASN A 237 1.44 38.67 -17.10
CA ASN A 237 2.40 39.72 -16.73
C ASN A 237 3.77 39.60 -17.39
N GLY A 238 3.95 38.70 -18.40
CA GLY A 238 5.14 38.70 -19.27
C GLY A 238 6.46 38.29 -18.64
N ARG A 239 6.44 37.61 -17.43
CA ARG A 239 7.66 37.15 -16.77
C ARG A 239 7.83 35.64 -16.90
N TYR A 240 9.01 35.22 -17.37
CA TYR A 240 9.41 33.82 -17.37
C TYR A 240 9.61 33.31 -15.92
N ARG A 241 8.82 32.33 -15.51
CA ARG A 241 9.02 31.66 -14.25
C ARG A 241 9.96 30.48 -14.48
N ASN A 242 11.24 30.70 -14.30
CA ASN A 242 12.21 29.60 -14.21
C ASN A 242 11.91 28.76 -12.97
N ALA A 243 11.23 27.63 -13.14
CA ALA A 243 11.16 26.62 -12.11
C ALA A 243 12.52 25.91 -12.08
N PRO A 244 13.21 25.79 -10.93
CA PRO A 244 14.47 25.08 -10.85
C PRO A 244 14.21 23.60 -11.18
N ALA A 245 14.81 23.13 -12.27
CA ALA A 245 14.91 21.72 -12.59
C ALA A 245 15.78 21.06 -11.51
N GLY A 246 15.20 20.30 -10.58
CA GLY A 246 15.97 19.57 -9.58
C GLY A 246 15.31 19.31 -8.23
N ALA A 247 14.17 19.94 -7.91
CA ALA A 247 13.45 19.62 -6.69
C ALA A 247 12.44 18.50 -7.00
N GLY A 248 12.80 17.25 -6.72
CA GLY A 248 11.81 16.17 -6.60
C GLY A 248 10.66 16.63 -5.69
N PRO A 249 9.42 16.19 -5.93
CA PRO A 249 8.25 16.70 -5.20
C PRO A 249 8.46 16.50 -3.71
N SER A 250 8.64 17.59 -2.95
CA SER A 250 8.86 17.50 -1.51
C SER A 250 7.62 16.81 -0.88
N ARG A 251 7.84 15.78 -0.07
CA ARG A 251 6.77 15.07 0.67
C ARG A 251 5.86 16.03 1.44
N MET A 252 6.40 17.17 1.88
CA MET A 252 5.68 18.26 2.53
C MET A 252 4.61 18.91 1.65
N SER A 253 4.74 18.84 0.31
CA SER A 253 3.74 19.46 -0.59
C SER A 253 2.40 18.70 -0.55
N GLY A 254 2.41 17.38 -0.41
CA GLY A 254 1.20 16.55 -0.31
C GLY A 254 0.37 16.88 0.93
N PHE A 255 0.99 17.01 2.09
CA PHE A 255 0.30 17.40 3.33
C PHE A 255 -0.26 18.82 3.27
N ARG A 256 0.44 19.74 2.60
CA ARG A 256 -0.05 21.12 2.40
C ARG A 256 -1.27 21.16 1.50
N ILE A 257 -1.33 20.32 0.46
CA ILE A 257 -2.49 20.19 -0.43
C ILE A 257 -3.68 19.63 0.35
N ILE A 258 -3.46 18.53 1.11
CA ILE A 258 -4.49 17.89 1.93
C ILE A 258 -5.02 18.87 2.99
N GLY A 259 -4.15 19.65 3.66
CA GLY A 259 -4.55 20.61 4.69
C GLY A 259 -5.43 21.77 4.18
N ARG A 260 -5.42 22.05 2.87
CA ARG A 260 -6.25 23.08 2.24
C ARG A 260 -7.65 22.59 1.88
N ASP A 261 -7.83 21.28 1.68
CA ASP A 261 -9.13 20.66 1.38
C ASP A 261 -9.64 19.87 2.59
N ARG A 262 -10.69 20.38 3.23
CA ARG A 262 -11.34 19.73 4.38
C ARG A 262 -11.79 18.30 4.09
N SER A 263 -12.13 17.99 2.85
CA SER A 263 -12.56 16.64 2.46
C SER A 263 -11.38 15.67 2.38
N LEU A 264 -10.25 16.11 1.80
CA LEU A 264 -9.02 15.32 1.77
C LEU A 264 -8.45 15.14 3.18
N LEU A 265 -8.51 16.19 4.00
CA LEU A 265 -8.07 16.12 5.40
C LEU A 265 -8.94 15.15 6.20
N GLY A 266 -10.27 15.22 6.05
CA GLY A 266 -11.18 14.29 6.71
C GLY A 266 -10.96 12.83 6.28
N LEU A 267 -10.68 12.59 5.00
CA LEU A 267 -10.37 11.25 4.49
C LEU A 267 -9.04 10.73 5.04
N LEU A 268 -8.01 11.58 5.10
CA LEU A 268 -6.72 11.23 5.70
C LEU A 268 -6.84 10.95 7.19
N ALA A 269 -7.59 11.78 7.92
CA ALA A 269 -7.85 11.59 9.35
C ALA A 269 -8.64 10.31 9.62
N LEU A 270 -9.65 9.99 8.81
CA LEU A 270 -10.41 8.74 8.88
C LEU A 270 -9.48 7.54 8.66
N THR A 271 -8.62 7.60 7.64
CA THR A 271 -7.66 6.53 7.33
C THR A 271 -6.67 6.34 8.48
N PHE A 272 -6.09 7.44 8.98
CA PHE A 272 -5.18 7.37 10.13
C PHE A 272 -5.86 6.76 11.35
N ALA A 273 -7.03 7.30 11.74
CA ALA A 273 -7.74 6.84 12.92
C ALA A 273 -8.17 5.38 12.82
N PHE A 274 -8.63 4.93 11.65
CA PHE A 274 -9.03 3.56 11.40
C PHE A 274 -7.87 2.57 11.60
N PHE A 275 -6.73 2.82 10.97
CA PHE A 275 -5.53 1.98 11.12
C PHE A 275 -4.91 2.09 12.51
N PHE A 276 -4.90 3.27 13.10
CA PHE A 276 -4.39 3.51 14.45
C PHE A 276 -5.21 2.75 15.51
N LEU A 277 -6.52 2.82 15.44
CA LEU A 277 -7.43 2.12 16.38
C LEU A 277 -7.37 0.59 16.21
N PHE A 278 -6.99 0.10 15.03
CA PHE A 278 -6.75 -1.32 14.82
C PHE A 278 -5.39 -1.78 15.35
N GLY A 279 -4.42 -0.86 15.51
CA GLY A 279 -3.07 -1.19 15.99
C GLY A 279 -3.02 -2.00 17.29
N PRO A 280 -3.73 -1.61 18.37
CA PRO A 280 -3.71 -2.34 19.63
C PRO A 280 -4.20 -3.78 19.52
N PHE A 281 -4.97 -4.09 18.48
CA PHE A 281 -5.47 -5.44 18.21
C PHE A 281 -4.34 -6.46 18.01
N TYR A 282 -3.23 -6.03 17.38
CA TYR A 282 -2.05 -6.90 17.18
C TYR A 282 -1.38 -7.35 18.48
N VAL A 283 -1.57 -6.60 19.56
CA VAL A 283 -1.07 -6.96 20.89
C VAL A 283 -2.13 -7.72 21.70
N ALA A 284 -3.35 -7.18 21.73
CA ALA A 284 -4.42 -7.72 22.58
C ALA A 284 -4.88 -9.10 22.09
N MET A 285 -4.87 -9.36 20.79
CA MET A 285 -5.35 -10.63 20.23
C MET A 285 -4.50 -11.85 20.66
N PRO A 286 -3.15 -11.85 20.53
CA PRO A 286 -2.34 -12.95 21.07
C PRO A 286 -2.51 -13.15 22.58
N VAL A 287 -2.56 -12.06 23.36
CA VAL A 287 -2.78 -12.12 24.82
C VAL A 287 -4.16 -12.69 25.13
N HIS A 288 -5.21 -12.28 24.41
CA HIS A 288 -6.55 -12.84 24.54
C HIS A 288 -6.57 -14.35 24.30
N VAL A 289 -5.89 -14.82 23.26
CA VAL A 289 -5.83 -16.26 22.95
C VAL A 289 -5.12 -17.05 24.05
N THR A 290 -4.04 -16.52 24.64
CA THR A 290 -3.28 -17.19 25.70
C THR A 290 -3.95 -17.09 27.06
N ASP A 291 -4.34 -15.89 27.46
CA ASP A 291 -4.70 -15.60 28.85
C ASP A 291 -6.21 -15.72 29.10
N ASP A 292 -7.06 -15.39 28.14
CA ASP A 292 -8.52 -15.49 28.30
C ASP A 292 -9.10 -16.78 27.72
N LEU A 293 -8.60 -17.26 26.58
CA LEU A 293 -9.08 -18.48 25.93
C LEU A 293 -8.28 -19.72 26.37
N HIS A 294 -7.11 -19.55 27.01
CA HIS A 294 -6.18 -20.62 27.39
C HIS A 294 -5.87 -21.56 26.21
N ALA A 295 -5.78 -20.96 25.00
CA ALA A 295 -5.68 -21.68 23.75
C ALA A 295 -4.26 -21.64 23.18
N SER A 296 -3.99 -22.48 22.18
CA SER A 296 -2.69 -22.63 21.54
C SER A 296 -2.44 -21.61 20.44
N ALA A 297 -1.19 -21.55 19.97
CA ALA A 297 -0.80 -20.79 18.77
C ALA A 297 -1.63 -21.17 17.53
N GLY A 298 -2.12 -22.42 17.46
CA GLY A 298 -3.02 -22.87 16.40
C GLY A 298 -4.34 -22.11 16.38
N THR A 299 -4.88 -21.73 17.54
CA THR A 299 -6.10 -20.90 17.62
C THR A 299 -5.83 -19.48 17.12
N LEU A 300 -4.71 -18.88 17.50
CA LEU A 300 -4.29 -17.58 16.97
C LEU A 300 -4.12 -17.62 15.45
N ALA A 301 -3.46 -18.68 14.96
CA ALA A 301 -3.29 -18.91 13.53
C ALA A 301 -4.64 -19.08 12.81
N ALA A 302 -5.60 -19.77 13.41
CA ALA A 302 -6.95 -19.93 12.86
C ALA A 302 -7.67 -18.58 12.71
N TYR A 303 -7.56 -17.68 13.68
CA TYR A 303 -8.11 -16.33 13.57
C TYR A 303 -7.51 -15.54 12.42
N TYR A 304 -6.17 -15.49 12.31
CA TYR A 304 -5.52 -14.77 11.20
C TYR A 304 -5.83 -15.39 9.84
N THR A 305 -5.95 -16.72 9.77
CA THR A 305 -6.37 -17.43 8.56
C THR A 305 -7.80 -17.07 8.18
N ALA A 306 -8.72 -17.08 9.13
CA ALA A 306 -10.12 -16.72 8.92
C ALA A 306 -10.23 -15.28 8.38
N PHE A 307 -9.48 -14.35 8.98
CA PHE A 307 -9.37 -12.97 8.49
C PHE A 307 -8.80 -12.90 7.06
N GLY A 308 -7.73 -13.63 6.77
CA GLY A 308 -7.11 -13.70 5.45
C GLY A 308 -8.05 -14.24 4.38
N VAL A 309 -8.76 -15.33 4.66
CA VAL A 309 -9.78 -15.91 3.77
C VAL A 309 -10.92 -14.93 3.55
N GLY A 310 -11.42 -14.30 4.61
CA GLY A 310 -12.40 -13.22 4.52
C GLY A 310 -11.93 -12.09 3.62
N SER A 311 -10.68 -11.62 3.80
CA SER A 311 -10.09 -10.54 2.99
C SER A 311 -9.97 -10.92 1.51
N LEU A 312 -9.64 -12.16 1.19
CA LEU A 312 -9.60 -12.65 -0.19
C LEU A 312 -10.99 -12.56 -0.83
N LEU A 313 -12.01 -13.07 -0.15
CA LEU A 313 -13.40 -13.02 -0.61
C LEU A 313 -13.89 -11.57 -0.75
N GLY A 314 -13.58 -10.71 0.23
CA GLY A 314 -13.90 -9.27 0.20
C GLY A 314 -13.25 -8.55 -0.97
N GLY A 315 -11.99 -8.87 -1.27
CA GLY A 315 -11.27 -8.36 -2.43
C GLY A 315 -11.96 -8.73 -3.76
N LEU A 316 -12.38 -9.97 -3.91
CA LEU A 316 -13.13 -10.45 -5.10
C LEU A 316 -14.49 -9.75 -5.23
N LEU A 317 -15.16 -9.50 -4.09
CA LEU A 317 -16.46 -8.82 -4.07
C LEU A 317 -16.37 -7.30 -4.24
N THR A 318 -15.20 -6.69 -4.11
CA THR A 318 -15.00 -5.23 -4.23
C THR A 318 -15.53 -4.67 -5.56
N GLY A 319 -15.44 -5.45 -6.63
CA GLY A 319 -15.98 -5.07 -7.95
C GLY A 319 -17.50 -4.80 -7.95
N HIS A 320 -18.26 -5.43 -7.06
CA HIS A 320 -19.72 -5.24 -6.94
C HIS A 320 -20.12 -3.93 -6.24
N LEU A 321 -19.16 -3.24 -5.65
CA LEU A 321 -19.37 -1.92 -5.04
C LEU A 321 -19.36 -0.78 -6.08
N ARG A 322 -19.10 -1.09 -7.37
CA ARG A 322 -19.13 -0.11 -8.46
C ARG A 322 -20.50 0.55 -8.55
N GLY A 323 -20.49 1.88 -8.72
CA GLY A 323 -21.74 2.68 -8.81
C GLY A 323 -22.31 3.12 -7.46
N ARG A 324 -21.82 2.60 -6.34
CA ARG A 324 -22.23 3.09 -5.00
C ARG A 324 -21.50 4.39 -4.63
N PRO A 325 -22.11 5.28 -3.85
CA PRO A 325 -21.44 6.49 -3.37
C PRO A 325 -20.28 6.10 -2.46
N LEU A 326 -19.06 6.49 -2.85
CA LEU A 326 -17.82 6.00 -2.22
C LEU A 326 -17.70 6.39 -0.74
N ARG A 327 -18.20 7.60 -0.35
CA ARG A 327 -18.14 8.06 1.05
C ARG A 327 -19.01 7.20 1.96
N THR A 328 -20.24 6.92 1.54
CA THR A 328 -21.17 6.07 2.28
C THR A 328 -20.65 4.63 2.34
N THR A 329 -20.05 4.13 1.24
CA THR A 329 -19.43 2.81 1.18
C THR A 329 -18.26 2.73 2.17
N LEU A 330 -17.36 3.73 2.18
CA LEU A 330 -16.22 3.76 3.10
C LEU A 330 -16.65 3.81 4.56
N ALA A 331 -17.65 4.65 4.89
CA ALA A 331 -18.22 4.73 6.23
C ALA A 331 -18.87 3.39 6.64
N GLY A 332 -19.64 2.77 5.75
CA GLY A 332 -20.25 1.46 5.96
C GLY A 332 -19.21 0.36 6.22
N ILE A 333 -18.08 0.36 5.52
CA ILE A 333 -16.96 -0.54 5.75
C ILE A 333 -16.45 -0.38 7.20
N VAL A 334 -16.18 0.85 7.65
CA VAL A 334 -15.66 1.09 9.00
C VAL A 334 -16.67 0.67 10.09
N VAL A 335 -17.97 0.98 9.89
CA VAL A 335 -19.05 0.54 10.81
C VAL A 335 -19.11 -0.98 10.90
N LEU A 336 -19.20 -1.66 9.77
CA LEU A 336 -19.32 -3.12 9.72
C LEU A 336 -18.08 -3.82 10.27
N PHE A 337 -16.89 -3.25 10.03
CA PHE A 337 -15.64 -3.75 10.57
C PHE A 337 -15.61 -3.66 12.10
N GLY A 338 -15.96 -2.50 12.68
CA GLY A 338 -16.07 -2.33 14.12
C GLY A 338 -17.10 -3.29 14.74
N ALA A 339 -18.27 -3.43 14.12
CA ALA A 339 -19.30 -4.37 14.55
C ALA A 339 -18.82 -5.84 14.50
N ALA A 340 -18.10 -6.23 13.46
CA ALA A 340 -17.55 -7.58 13.32
C ALA A 340 -16.47 -7.92 14.35
N LEU A 341 -15.78 -6.93 14.93
CA LEU A 341 -14.83 -7.12 16.02
C LEU A 341 -15.49 -7.24 17.41
N MET A 342 -16.74 -6.80 17.57
CA MET A 342 -17.42 -6.79 18.88
C MET A 342 -17.45 -8.15 19.59
N PRO A 343 -17.73 -9.30 18.91
CA PRO A 343 -17.78 -10.60 19.57
C PRO A 343 -16.50 -10.97 20.31
N LEU A 344 -15.33 -10.59 19.78
CA LEU A 344 -14.03 -10.84 20.45
C LEU A 344 -13.93 -10.08 21.77
N GLY A 345 -14.24 -8.78 21.77
CA GLY A 345 -14.20 -7.95 22.97
C GLY A 345 -15.26 -8.32 24.02
N LEU A 346 -16.42 -8.82 23.58
CA LEU A 346 -17.49 -9.31 24.45
C LEU A 346 -17.22 -10.69 25.03
N GLY A 347 -16.13 -11.36 24.60
CA GLY A 347 -15.76 -12.68 25.09
C GLY A 347 -16.64 -13.79 24.54
N ALA A 348 -17.12 -13.65 23.32
CA ALA A 348 -17.83 -14.71 22.63
C ALA A 348 -16.93 -15.96 22.45
N PRO A 349 -17.50 -17.17 22.52
CA PRO A 349 -16.73 -18.37 22.26
C PRO A 349 -16.12 -18.40 20.87
N VAL A 350 -15.04 -19.17 20.70
CA VAL A 350 -14.27 -19.24 19.43
C VAL A 350 -15.18 -19.55 18.24
N VAL A 351 -16.21 -20.38 18.43
CA VAL A 351 -17.18 -20.75 17.38
C VAL A 351 -17.94 -19.53 16.80
N LEU A 352 -18.16 -18.48 17.60
CA LEU A 352 -18.82 -17.25 17.15
C LEU A 352 -17.82 -16.17 16.76
N SER A 353 -16.72 -16.03 17.51
CA SER A 353 -15.74 -14.98 17.27
C SER A 353 -14.87 -15.24 16.03
N LEU A 354 -14.61 -16.50 15.68
CA LEU A 354 -13.83 -16.86 14.48
C LEU A 354 -14.53 -16.45 13.17
N PRO A 355 -15.81 -16.82 12.91
CA PRO A 355 -16.53 -16.36 11.73
C PRO A 355 -16.76 -14.84 11.74
N ALA A 356 -16.94 -14.21 12.90
CA ALA A 356 -17.02 -12.76 13.01
C ALA A 356 -15.70 -12.11 12.58
N PHE A 357 -14.56 -12.69 12.92
CA PHE A 357 -13.26 -12.19 12.47
C PHE A 357 -13.00 -12.45 10.98
N ALA A 358 -13.52 -13.56 10.42
CA ALA A 358 -13.54 -13.77 8.97
C ALA A 358 -14.38 -12.68 8.27
N LEU A 359 -15.55 -12.31 8.83
CA LEU A 359 -16.37 -11.22 8.34
C LEU A 359 -15.65 -9.87 8.42
N ALA A 360 -14.89 -9.64 9.49
CA ALA A 360 -14.05 -8.44 9.59
C ALA A 360 -13.05 -8.38 8.42
N GLY A 361 -12.38 -9.48 8.09
CA GLY A 361 -11.49 -9.56 6.93
C GLY A 361 -12.21 -9.27 5.60
N LEU A 362 -13.38 -9.84 5.40
CA LEU A 362 -14.19 -9.61 4.20
C LEU A 362 -14.54 -8.14 4.02
N VAL A 363 -14.90 -7.47 5.10
CA VAL A 363 -15.26 -6.05 5.11
C VAL A 363 -14.03 -5.15 5.00
N TRP A 364 -12.87 -5.58 5.53
CA TRP A 364 -11.62 -4.83 5.46
C TRP A 364 -11.10 -4.64 4.03
N ALA A 365 -11.16 -5.68 3.21
CA ALA A 365 -10.49 -5.73 1.90
C ALA A 365 -10.88 -4.58 0.94
N PRO A 366 -12.15 -4.16 0.81
CA PRO A 366 -12.53 -3.06 -0.07
C PRO A 366 -12.18 -1.66 0.47
N TYR A 367 -11.63 -1.52 1.69
CA TYR A 367 -11.30 -0.23 2.29
C TYR A 367 -10.29 0.56 1.46
N GLN A 368 -9.11 0.00 1.21
CA GLN A 368 -8.01 0.68 0.51
C GLN A 368 -8.37 1.08 -0.93
N PRO A 369 -8.96 0.21 -1.77
CA PRO A 369 -9.43 0.62 -3.09
C PRO A 369 -10.45 1.75 -3.05
N THR A 370 -11.39 1.73 -2.08
CA THR A 370 -12.43 2.75 -1.94
C THR A 370 -11.83 4.10 -1.48
N ALA A 371 -10.92 4.08 -0.49
CA ALA A 371 -10.23 5.27 -0.02
C ALA A 371 -9.36 5.87 -1.13
N THR A 372 -8.61 5.06 -1.86
CA THR A 372 -7.78 5.50 -3.00
C THR A 372 -8.64 6.13 -4.09
N ALA A 373 -9.79 5.53 -4.44
CA ALA A 373 -10.71 6.09 -5.42
C ALA A 373 -11.28 7.46 -4.98
N LEU A 374 -11.50 7.66 -3.68
CA LEU A 374 -11.91 8.97 -3.14
C LEU A 374 -10.80 10.02 -3.27
N PHE A 375 -9.54 9.66 -2.97
CA PHE A 375 -8.40 10.56 -3.20
C PHE A 375 -8.26 10.91 -4.68
N GLN A 376 -8.40 9.93 -5.58
CA GLN A 376 -8.32 10.13 -7.04
C GLN A 376 -9.41 11.08 -7.56
N ARG A 377 -10.63 11.01 -7.02
CA ARG A 377 -11.73 11.90 -7.41
C ARG A 377 -11.58 13.33 -6.91
N ARG A 378 -10.82 13.55 -5.83
CA ARG A 378 -10.68 14.85 -5.17
C ARG A 378 -9.38 15.57 -5.51
N ALA A 379 -8.30 14.84 -5.61
CA ALA A 379 -7.02 15.40 -6.02
C ALA A 379 -7.00 15.53 -7.54
N GLY A 380 -6.67 16.71 -8.05
CA GLY A 380 -6.41 16.89 -9.48
C GLY A 380 -5.26 16.00 -9.95
N THR A 381 -5.23 15.65 -11.22
CA THR A 381 -4.23 14.73 -11.82
C THR A 381 -2.78 15.12 -11.50
N VAL A 382 -2.48 16.39 -11.41
CA VAL A 382 -1.14 16.94 -11.10
C VAL A 382 -0.75 16.71 -9.63
N ASP A 383 -1.71 16.83 -8.70
CA ASP A 383 -1.46 16.74 -7.26
C ASP A 383 -1.66 15.33 -6.69
N LEU A 384 -2.32 14.45 -7.44
CA LEU A 384 -2.64 13.09 -7.03
C LEU A 384 -1.44 12.28 -6.51
N PRO A 385 -0.28 12.25 -7.19
CA PRO A 385 0.88 11.50 -6.69
C PRO A 385 1.36 11.97 -5.32
N ARG A 386 1.32 13.30 -5.07
CA ARG A 386 1.73 13.91 -3.80
C ARG A 386 0.77 13.58 -2.67
N VAL A 387 -0.54 13.61 -2.97
CA VAL A 387 -1.60 13.26 -2.02
C VAL A 387 -1.55 11.77 -1.65
N LEU A 388 -1.38 10.88 -2.63
CA LEU A 388 -1.24 9.44 -2.38
C LEU A 388 0.04 9.10 -1.61
N ALA A 389 1.15 9.79 -1.87
CA ALA A 389 2.38 9.62 -1.10
C ALA A 389 2.21 10.04 0.37
N ALA A 390 1.49 11.16 0.63
CA ALA A 390 1.18 11.58 1.99
C ALA A 390 0.24 10.58 2.70
N ASN A 391 -0.80 10.07 2.02
CA ASN A 391 -1.67 9.03 2.55
C ASN A 391 -0.89 7.75 2.88
N GLY A 392 0.00 7.30 2.00
CA GLY A 392 0.84 6.13 2.25
C GLY A 392 1.74 6.29 3.47
N ALA A 393 2.37 7.47 3.65
CA ALA A 393 3.20 7.76 4.83
C ALA A 393 2.38 7.69 6.12
N VAL A 394 1.16 8.24 6.12
CA VAL A 394 0.26 8.21 7.28
C VAL A 394 -0.20 6.77 7.59
N THR A 395 -0.57 6.01 6.58
CA THR A 395 -1.03 4.62 6.75
C THR A 395 0.07 3.73 7.34
N VAL A 396 1.31 3.89 6.86
CA VAL A 396 2.47 3.12 7.36
C VAL A 396 2.75 3.41 8.85
N LEU A 397 2.53 4.63 9.32
CA LEU A 397 2.78 5.01 10.72
C LEU A 397 1.61 4.70 11.65
N ALA A 398 0.37 4.67 11.15
CA ALA A 398 -0.82 4.57 11.98
C ALA A 398 -0.87 3.26 12.79
N VAL A 399 -0.68 2.11 12.14
CA VAL A 399 -0.73 0.81 12.83
C VAL A 399 0.36 0.68 13.90
N PRO A 400 1.65 0.95 13.63
CA PRO A 400 2.68 0.86 14.67
C PRO A 400 2.43 1.78 15.86
N LEU A 401 2.00 3.03 15.62
CA LEU A 401 1.67 3.96 16.70
C LEU A 401 0.50 3.46 17.55
N GLY A 402 -0.54 2.91 16.92
CA GLY A 402 -1.65 2.27 17.63
C GLY A 402 -1.20 1.04 18.42
N THR A 403 -0.34 0.20 17.85
CA THR A 403 0.21 -0.99 18.51
C THR A 403 0.99 -0.63 19.76
N MET A 404 1.75 0.48 19.76
CA MET A 404 2.46 0.96 20.95
C MET A 404 1.52 1.28 22.12
N LEU A 405 0.31 1.75 21.85
CA LEU A 405 -0.71 1.94 22.89
C LEU A 405 -1.34 0.62 23.35
N GLY A 406 -1.33 -0.40 22.48
CA GLY A 406 -1.89 -1.71 22.78
C GLY A 406 -1.23 -2.41 23.97
N GLY A 407 0.10 -2.26 24.14
CA GLY A 407 0.84 -2.83 25.25
C GLY A 407 0.38 -2.32 26.61
N PRO A 408 0.52 -1.02 26.90
CA PRO A 408 0.03 -0.40 28.13
C PRO A 408 -1.47 -0.63 28.38
N ALA A 409 -2.30 -0.52 27.34
CA ALA A 409 -3.73 -0.77 27.45
C ALA A 409 -4.04 -2.21 27.87
N THR A 410 -3.39 -3.19 27.23
CA THR A 410 -3.57 -4.60 27.55
C THR A 410 -3.03 -4.93 28.95
N ALA A 411 -1.92 -4.30 29.34
CA ALA A 411 -1.36 -4.49 30.70
C ALA A 411 -2.24 -3.88 31.80
N ALA A 412 -2.86 -2.70 31.52
CA ALA A 412 -3.67 -2.00 32.52
C ALA A 412 -5.09 -2.54 32.63
N PHE A 413 -5.73 -2.89 31.51
CA PHE A 413 -7.14 -3.24 31.44
C PHE A 413 -7.41 -4.72 31.09
N GLY A 414 -6.39 -5.44 30.64
CA GLY A 414 -6.53 -6.78 30.07
C GLY A 414 -6.82 -6.79 28.56
N ALA A 415 -6.73 -8.00 27.96
CA ALA A 415 -6.86 -8.15 26.52
C ALA A 415 -8.31 -7.90 26.02
N ARG A 416 -9.31 -8.50 26.66
CA ARG A 416 -10.73 -8.37 26.27
C ARG A 416 -11.25 -6.93 26.30
N PRO A 417 -11.08 -6.16 27.40
CA PRO A 417 -11.48 -4.75 27.41
C PRO A 417 -10.75 -3.90 26.36
N THR A 418 -9.49 -4.20 26.08
CA THR A 418 -8.73 -3.51 25.01
C THR A 418 -9.30 -3.81 23.64
N LEU A 419 -9.62 -5.08 23.33
CA LEU A 419 -10.28 -5.46 22.07
C LEU A 419 -11.66 -4.81 21.93
N LEU A 420 -12.44 -4.78 23.03
CA LEU A 420 -13.76 -4.13 23.07
C LEU A 420 -13.64 -2.62 22.82
N ALA A 421 -12.71 -1.96 23.48
CA ALA A 421 -12.47 -0.52 23.30
C ALA A 421 -12.09 -0.17 21.84
N CYS A 422 -11.23 -1.00 21.21
CA CYS A 422 -10.90 -0.86 19.81
C CYS A 422 -12.13 -1.02 18.90
N ALA A 423 -12.91 -2.08 19.12
CA ALA A 423 -14.12 -2.36 18.34
C ALA A 423 -15.14 -1.21 18.44
N VAL A 424 -15.41 -0.74 19.69
CA VAL A 424 -16.33 0.39 19.95
C VAL A 424 -15.80 1.68 19.34
N ALA A 425 -14.50 1.97 19.48
CA ALA A 425 -13.89 3.19 18.92
C ALA A 425 -13.96 3.20 17.38
N ILE A 426 -13.68 2.06 16.72
CA ILE A 426 -13.79 1.91 15.27
C ILE A 426 -15.25 2.04 14.83
N LEU A 427 -16.20 1.43 15.55
CA LEU A 427 -17.63 1.56 15.28
C LEU A 427 -18.09 3.01 15.39
N ALA A 428 -17.70 3.71 16.45
CA ALA A 428 -18.00 5.12 16.65
C ALA A 428 -17.41 6.00 15.54
N LEU A 429 -16.15 5.75 15.15
CA LEU A 429 -15.50 6.41 14.03
C LEU A 429 -16.28 6.23 12.73
N GLY A 430 -16.74 5.01 12.47
CA GLY A 430 -17.56 4.69 11.30
C GLY A 430 -18.91 5.40 11.31
N LEU A 431 -19.58 5.47 12.48
CA LEU A 431 -20.85 6.20 12.62
C LEU A 431 -20.66 7.71 12.39
N VAL A 432 -19.60 8.31 12.93
CA VAL A 432 -19.26 9.72 12.67
C VAL A 432 -19.00 9.95 11.18
N ALA A 433 -18.29 9.05 10.52
CA ALA A 433 -18.07 9.12 9.08
C ALA A 433 -19.38 8.97 8.29
N ALA A 434 -20.29 8.09 8.71
CA ALA A 434 -21.61 7.89 8.08
C ALA A 434 -22.49 9.14 8.20
N VAL A 435 -22.58 9.73 9.38
CA VAL A 435 -23.31 11.01 9.61
C VAL A 435 -22.72 12.13 8.74
N SER A 436 -21.39 12.19 8.65
CA SER A 436 -20.70 13.19 7.81
C SER A 436 -20.98 12.98 6.31
N ALA A 437 -21.10 11.72 5.87
CA ALA A 437 -21.41 11.38 4.48
C ALA A 437 -22.88 11.64 4.12
N ALA A 438 -23.78 11.56 5.10
CA ALA A 438 -25.22 11.77 4.90
C ALA A 438 -25.63 13.25 4.79
N ARG A 439 -24.76 14.22 5.15
CA ARG A 439 -25.06 15.65 5.07
C ARG A 439 -25.32 16.10 3.62
N PRO A 440 -26.40 16.87 3.34
CA PRO A 440 -26.84 17.19 1.97
C PRO A 440 -25.78 17.86 1.07
N GLY A 441 -24.87 18.66 1.63
CA GLY A 441 -23.79 19.31 0.88
C GLY A 441 -22.69 18.35 0.40
N ALA A 442 -22.58 17.15 0.99
CA ALA A 442 -21.54 16.17 0.63
C ALA A 442 -21.91 15.33 -0.61
N GLN A 443 -23.20 15.16 -0.88
CA GLN A 443 -23.70 14.34 -2.00
C GLN A 443 -23.68 15.08 -3.34
N ASN A 444 -23.88 16.39 -3.35
CA ASN A 444 -23.87 17.17 -4.60
C ASN A 444 -22.47 17.24 -5.23
N THR A 445 -21.40 17.21 -4.43
CA THR A 445 -20.03 17.23 -4.92
C THR A 445 -19.55 15.88 -5.52
N GLU A 446 -20.27 14.78 -5.31
CA GLU A 446 -19.99 13.50 -5.96
C GLU A 446 -20.69 13.35 -7.31
N ARG A 447 -21.80 14.07 -7.53
CA ARG A 447 -22.57 14.04 -8.79
C ARG A 447 -22.04 15.00 -9.86
N THR A 448 -21.42 16.10 -9.46
CA THR A 448 -20.73 17.02 -10.36
C THR A 448 -19.22 16.68 -10.35
N GLY A 449 -18.82 15.70 -11.16
CA GLY A 449 -17.42 15.61 -11.59
C GLY A 449 -17.01 16.93 -12.25
N PRO A 450 -15.71 17.29 -12.32
CA PRO A 450 -15.29 18.49 -13.03
C PRO A 450 -15.88 18.42 -14.44
N ALA A 451 -16.72 19.42 -14.77
CA ALA A 451 -17.31 19.57 -16.10
C ALA A 451 -16.17 19.49 -17.12
N GLY A 452 -16.23 18.51 -18.02
CA GLY A 452 -15.28 18.39 -19.12
C GLY A 452 -15.31 19.67 -19.94
N PRO A 453 -14.22 19.98 -20.68
CA PRO A 453 -14.15 21.22 -21.51
C PRO A 453 -15.28 21.33 -22.54
N HIS A 454 -16.08 20.29 -22.75
CA HIS A 454 -17.19 20.22 -23.70
C HIS A 454 -18.57 20.57 -23.13
N ASP A 455 -18.72 20.76 -21.81
CA ASP A 455 -20.01 21.11 -21.17
C ASP A 455 -20.17 22.58 -20.85
N ARG A 456 -19.40 23.46 -21.45
CA ARG A 456 -19.69 24.91 -21.43
C ARG A 456 -20.79 25.16 -22.44
N PRO A 457 -21.98 25.68 -22.03
CA PRO A 457 -22.96 26.16 -23.00
C PRO A 457 -22.27 27.21 -23.86
N GLY A 458 -22.27 26.97 -25.17
CA GLY A 458 -21.75 27.94 -26.13
C GLY A 458 -22.45 29.29 -25.92
N PRO A 459 -21.77 30.42 -26.25
CA PRO A 459 -22.38 31.72 -26.10
C PRO A 459 -23.70 31.72 -26.88
N GLN A 460 -24.81 32.01 -26.19
CA GLN A 460 -26.07 32.28 -26.83
C GLN A 460 -25.88 33.47 -27.76
N THR A 461 -25.85 33.22 -29.05
CA THR A 461 -25.95 34.28 -30.05
C THR A 461 -27.36 34.82 -29.98
N THR A 462 -27.50 35.94 -29.29
CA THR A 462 -28.67 36.83 -29.44
C THR A 462 -28.62 37.34 -30.89
N GLY A 463 -29.52 36.81 -31.71
CA GLY A 463 -29.73 37.31 -33.07
C GLY A 463 -30.31 38.72 -33.02
N PRO A 464 -29.84 39.62 -33.88
CA PRO A 464 -30.52 40.88 -34.11
C PRO A 464 -31.72 40.70 -35.05
N HIS A 465 -32.80 41.37 -34.69
CA HIS A 465 -34.01 41.61 -35.43
C HIS A 465 -33.76 42.24 -36.82
N ASP A 466 -34.62 41.83 -37.74
CA ASP A 466 -35.20 42.54 -38.87
C ASP A 466 -34.37 43.63 -39.58
N GLN A 467 -34.01 43.35 -40.85
CA GLN A 467 -34.11 44.34 -41.89
C GLN A 467 -34.51 43.72 -43.24
N PRO A 468 -35.29 44.45 -44.10
CA PRO A 468 -36.03 43.88 -45.23
C PRO A 468 -35.23 43.72 -46.51
N GLU A 469 -35.71 42.83 -47.36
CA GLU A 469 -35.24 42.66 -48.76
C GLU A 469 -35.30 43.91 -49.57
N PRO A 470 -34.45 44.00 -50.60
CA PRO A 470 -34.89 44.54 -51.92
C PRO A 470 -34.63 43.56 -53.07
N HIS A 471 -35.66 43.55 -53.91
CA HIS A 471 -35.74 42.97 -55.24
C HIS A 471 -34.56 43.30 -56.18
N ASP A 472 -34.18 42.44 -57.03
CA ASP A 472 -34.33 42.40 -58.46
C ASP A 472 -33.23 41.65 -59.21
N ARG A 473 -33.67 40.96 -60.19
CA ARG A 473 -33.10 40.08 -61.22
C ARG A 473 -32.02 40.74 -62.09
N PRO A 474 -31.52 40.14 -63.22
CA PRO A 474 -31.30 38.72 -63.55
C PRO A 474 -30.01 38.49 -64.40
N GLY A 475 -29.72 37.24 -64.73
CA GLY A 475 -28.98 37.03 -65.99
C GLY A 475 -27.92 35.93 -66.01
N ARG A 476 -28.33 34.81 -66.58
CA ARG A 476 -27.63 33.93 -67.56
C ARG A 476 -26.10 33.81 -67.46
N VAL A 477 -25.58 32.56 -67.46
CA VAL A 477 -25.18 31.86 -68.71
C VAL A 477 -24.78 30.40 -68.38
N LYS A 478 -25.22 29.51 -69.22
CA LYS A 478 -25.02 28.07 -69.30
C LYS A 478 -23.65 27.70 -69.89
N ALA A 479 -23.09 26.55 -69.40
CA ALA A 479 -22.47 25.44 -70.13
C ALA A 479 -20.96 25.58 -70.52
N PRO A 480 -20.22 24.51 -70.90
CA PRO A 480 -20.60 23.09 -70.91
C PRO A 480 -19.51 22.12 -70.37
N ASP A 481 -19.90 20.85 -70.34
CA ASP A 481 -19.15 19.60 -70.30
C ASP A 481 -17.76 19.57 -71.01
N ARG A 482 -16.82 18.80 -70.41
CA ARG A 482 -15.91 17.87 -71.12
C ARG A 482 -15.34 16.84 -70.14
N VAL A 483 -15.82 15.62 -70.22
CA VAL A 483 -15.22 14.43 -70.86
C VAL A 483 -13.97 13.86 -70.18
N ARG A 484 -14.14 12.62 -69.63
CA ARG A 484 -13.08 11.65 -69.38
C ARG A 484 -12.41 11.17 -70.68
N PRO A 485 -11.18 10.72 -70.67
CA PRO A 485 -10.86 9.28 -70.65
C PRO A 485 -9.65 8.99 -69.73
N GLY A 486 -9.40 7.85 -69.11
CA GLY A 486 -9.41 6.45 -69.55
C GLY A 486 -8.01 5.91 -69.65
N ALA A 487 -7.73 4.92 -68.76
CA ALA A 487 -6.84 3.78 -68.93
C ALA A 487 -5.34 3.95 -69.28
N SER A 488 -4.49 3.52 -68.46
CA SER A 488 -3.65 2.29 -68.54
C SER A 488 -2.89 2.08 -67.20
#